data_ef4183700cc41c197e3af3b465053d57
#
_entry.id   ef4183700cc41c197e3af3b465053d57
#
_cell.length_a   1.000
_cell.length_b   1.000
_cell.length_c   1.000
_cell.angle_alpha   90.00
_cell.angle_beta   90.00
_cell.angle_gamma   90.00
#
_symmetry.space_group_name_H-M   'P 1'
#
loop_
_entity.id
_entity.type
_entity.pdbx_description
1 polymer ?
#
loop_
_entity_poly.entity_id
_entity_poly.type
_entity_poly.pdbx_seq_one_letter_code
_entity_poly.pdbx_strand_id
1 'polypeptide(L)'
;MMIEVNAMGKVCPIPVIMTKKVLRENTSGENILIRVDNEIATQNLTKMAAQLNIKASVTKLNDAEYTVLYDFEGCEACAVLNDSGVLEQGADEYVVVINSDKMGTGDEGFGKKLLENFVYALTEQDRIPKMVVMYNTGVRLTTENEKTITDLKTLQDKGTEVLACGLCLDFYGLKEKLQVGSATNMYRITEIMRTNKVVKP
;
A
#
# COMPACT_ATOMS: atom_id res chain seq x y z
N MET A 1 1.13 -3.99 -29.72
CA MET A 1 2.47 -3.86 -29.05
C MET A 1 2.36 -4.51 -27.68
N MET A 2 3.44 -4.82 -27.00
CA MET A 2 3.38 -5.51 -25.69
C MET A 2 4.27 -4.74 -24.70
N ILE A 3 3.72 -4.42 -23.52
CA ILE A 3 4.45 -3.73 -22.45
C ILE A 3 5.03 -4.78 -21.52
N GLU A 4 6.33 -4.69 -21.21
CA GLU A 4 6.99 -5.61 -20.28
C GLU A 4 7.21 -4.96 -18.92
N VAL A 5 6.84 -5.69 -17.84
CA VAL A 5 7.05 -5.31 -16.44
C VAL A 5 8.01 -6.32 -15.81
N ASN A 6 9.23 -5.91 -15.51
CA ASN A 6 10.20 -6.76 -14.83
C ASN A 6 10.10 -6.56 -13.31
N ALA A 7 9.50 -7.52 -12.63
CA ALA A 7 9.36 -7.55 -11.17
C ALA A 7 10.14 -8.71 -10.52
N MET A 8 11.20 -9.19 -11.19
CA MET A 8 12.15 -10.18 -10.64
C MET A 8 12.83 -9.64 -9.38
N GLY A 9 13.00 -10.46 -8.36
CA GLY A 9 13.60 -10.08 -7.07
C GLY A 9 12.73 -9.17 -6.20
N LYS A 10 11.48 -8.92 -6.58
CA LYS A 10 10.56 -8.05 -5.82
C LYS A 10 9.62 -8.87 -4.96
N VAL A 11 9.53 -8.52 -3.69
CA VAL A 11 8.59 -9.15 -2.75
C VAL A 11 7.22 -8.46 -2.78
N CYS A 12 6.17 -9.20 -2.39
CA CYS A 12 4.84 -8.62 -2.21
C CYS A 12 4.90 -7.39 -1.26
N PRO A 13 4.19 -6.26 -1.59
CA PRO A 13 3.22 -6.08 -2.66
C PRO A 13 3.79 -5.49 -3.98
N ILE A 14 5.10 -5.34 -4.12
CA ILE A 14 5.74 -4.55 -5.18
C ILE A 14 5.36 -5.00 -6.61
N PRO A 15 5.34 -6.31 -6.96
CA PRO A 15 4.93 -6.72 -8.31
C PRO A 15 3.53 -6.24 -8.69
N VAL A 16 2.58 -6.33 -7.75
CA VAL A 16 1.19 -5.89 -7.95
C VAL A 16 1.13 -4.37 -8.17
N ILE A 17 1.87 -3.60 -7.38
CA ILE A 17 1.93 -2.13 -7.48
C ILE A 17 2.54 -1.70 -8.81
N MET A 18 3.66 -2.31 -9.23
CA MET A 18 4.29 -2.02 -10.52
C MET A 18 3.32 -2.28 -11.69
N THR A 19 2.65 -3.42 -11.66
CA THR A 19 1.66 -3.77 -12.69
C THR A 19 0.48 -2.79 -12.68
N LYS A 20 -0.01 -2.38 -11.49
CA LYS A 20 -1.10 -1.40 -11.37
C LYS A 20 -0.72 -0.04 -11.95
N LYS A 21 0.52 0.42 -11.78
CA LYS A 21 1.02 1.67 -12.39
C LYS A 21 0.98 1.58 -13.92
N VAL A 22 1.51 0.48 -14.48
CA VAL A 22 1.51 0.27 -15.94
C VAL A 22 0.08 0.16 -16.48
N LEU A 23 -0.83 -0.49 -15.76
CA LEU A 23 -2.25 -0.56 -16.14
C LEU A 23 -2.91 0.82 -16.25
N ARG A 24 -2.60 1.75 -15.33
CA ARG A 24 -3.13 3.12 -15.38
C ARG A 24 -2.61 3.92 -16.59
N GLU A 25 -1.39 3.63 -17.03
CA GLU A 25 -0.74 4.31 -18.15
C GLU A 25 -1.09 3.66 -19.49
N ASN A 26 -1.61 2.43 -19.49
CA ASN A 26 -1.94 1.65 -20.70
C ASN A 26 -3.28 2.09 -21.32
N THR A 27 -3.32 3.29 -21.87
CA THR A 27 -4.50 3.84 -22.54
C THR A 27 -4.76 3.23 -23.92
N SER A 28 -3.77 2.59 -24.51
CA SER A 28 -3.84 1.93 -25.83
C SER A 28 -4.35 0.49 -25.79
N GLY A 29 -4.55 -0.09 -24.59
CA GLY A 29 -5.01 -1.47 -24.46
C GLY A 29 -3.99 -2.51 -24.93
N GLU A 30 -2.71 -2.22 -24.78
CA GLU A 30 -1.65 -3.16 -25.15
C GLU A 30 -1.55 -4.29 -24.12
N ASN A 31 -1.17 -5.48 -24.60
CA ASN A 31 -0.92 -6.62 -23.71
C ASN A 31 0.26 -6.33 -22.78
N ILE A 32 0.16 -6.78 -21.51
CA ILE A 32 1.21 -6.56 -20.51
C ILE A 32 1.79 -7.91 -20.10
N LEU A 33 3.10 -8.08 -20.27
CA LEU A 33 3.86 -9.24 -19.83
C LEU A 33 4.60 -8.92 -18.54
N ILE A 34 4.27 -9.58 -17.45
CA ILE A 34 4.88 -9.38 -16.14
C ILE A 34 5.80 -10.57 -15.83
N ARG A 35 7.08 -10.29 -15.50
CA ARG A 35 8.06 -11.31 -15.09
C ARG A 35 8.26 -11.26 -13.58
N VAL A 36 8.17 -12.42 -12.93
CA VAL A 36 8.33 -12.60 -11.48
C VAL A 36 9.12 -13.87 -11.17
N ASP A 37 9.68 -13.96 -9.97
CA ASP A 37 10.55 -15.05 -9.54
C ASP A 37 9.90 -16.06 -8.59
N ASN A 38 8.61 -15.89 -8.26
CA ASN A 38 7.93 -16.76 -7.32
C ASN A 38 6.43 -16.94 -7.64
N GLU A 39 5.91 -18.09 -7.24
CA GLU A 39 4.53 -18.49 -7.51
C GLU A 39 3.50 -17.61 -6.78
N ILE A 40 3.83 -17.11 -5.60
CA ILE A 40 2.91 -16.24 -4.83
C ILE A 40 2.65 -14.93 -5.59
N ALA A 41 3.68 -14.38 -6.25
CA ALA A 41 3.51 -13.20 -7.09
C ALA A 41 2.57 -13.48 -8.28
N THR A 42 2.69 -14.66 -8.93
CA THR A 42 1.76 -15.03 -10.03
C THR A 42 0.32 -15.13 -9.54
N GLN A 43 0.09 -15.75 -8.39
CA GLN A 43 -1.25 -15.86 -7.80
C GLN A 43 -1.87 -14.49 -7.48
N ASN A 44 -1.07 -13.57 -6.92
CA ASN A 44 -1.53 -12.21 -6.60
C ASN A 44 -1.86 -11.41 -7.88
N LEU A 45 -1.02 -11.51 -8.91
CA LEU A 45 -1.25 -10.88 -10.20
C LEU A 45 -2.51 -11.44 -10.89
N THR A 46 -2.68 -12.76 -10.89
CA THR A 46 -3.88 -13.40 -11.46
C THR A 46 -5.16 -12.99 -10.73
N LYS A 47 -5.11 -12.88 -9.39
CA LYS A 47 -6.26 -12.36 -8.61
C LYS A 47 -6.57 -10.91 -8.97
N MET A 48 -5.56 -10.06 -9.13
CA MET A 48 -5.75 -8.67 -9.55
C MET A 48 -6.37 -8.60 -10.95
N ALA A 49 -5.89 -9.39 -11.91
CA ALA A 49 -6.47 -9.46 -13.25
C ALA A 49 -7.95 -9.85 -13.22
N ALA A 50 -8.31 -10.87 -12.42
CA ALA A 50 -9.69 -11.30 -12.26
C ALA A 50 -10.59 -10.20 -11.65
N GLN A 51 -10.10 -9.43 -10.66
CA GLN A 51 -10.82 -8.30 -10.08
C GLN A 51 -11.07 -7.17 -11.08
N LEU A 52 -10.18 -7.02 -12.06
CA LEU A 52 -10.26 -6.00 -13.12
C LEU A 52 -10.92 -6.54 -14.40
N ASN A 53 -11.46 -7.77 -14.38
CA ASN A 53 -12.02 -8.46 -15.56
C ASN A 53 -11.04 -8.56 -16.74
N ILE A 54 -9.74 -8.65 -16.46
CA ILE A 54 -8.69 -8.84 -17.45
C ILE A 54 -8.35 -10.32 -17.55
N LYS A 55 -8.26 -10.84 -18.78
CA LYS A 55 -7.81 -12.21 -19.01
C LYS A 55 -6.32 -12.33 -18.70
N ALA A 56 -5.93 -13.28 -17.83
CA ALA A 56 -4.55 -13.52 -17.47
C ALA A 56 -4.15 -14.97 -17.72
N SER A 57 -2.94 -15.17 -18.22
CA SER A 57 -2.32 -16.49 -18.36
C SER A 57 -0.95 -16.50 -17.68
N VAL A 58 -0.64 -17.62 -17.00
CA VAL A 58 0.63 -17.81 -16.29
C VAL A 58 1.44 -18.87 -17.04
N THR A 59 2.70 -18.55 -17.29
CA THR A 59 3.68 -19.51 -17.84
C THR A 59 4.86 -19.64 -16.90
N LYS A 60 5.19 -20.86 -16.49
CA LYS A 60 6.41 -21.18 -15.74
C LYS A 60 7.52 -21.41 -16.74
N LEU A 61 8.57 -20.59 -16.72
CA LEU A 61 9.74 -20.74 -17.58
C LEU A 61 10.78 -21.68 -16.93
N ASN A 62 11.00 -21.54 -15.62
CA ASN A 62 11.82 -22.42 -14.79
C ASN A 62 11.41 -22.29 -13.32
N ASP A 63 12.16 -22.91 -12.40
CA ASP A 63 11.78 -22.91 -10.97
C ASP A 63 11.88 -21.55 -10.27
N ALA A 64 12.60 -20.60 -10.86
CA ALA A 64 12.79 -19.26 -10.34
C ALA A 64 12.31 -18.17 -11.31
N GLU A 65 11.52 -18.51 -12.32
CA GLU A 65 11.07 -17.54 -13.30
C GLU A 65 9.69 -17.90 -13.86
N TYR A 66 8.78 -16.97 -13.74
CA TYR A 66 7.40 -17.05 -14.21
C TYR A 66 7.05 -15.80 -14.99
N THR A 67 6.14 -15.95 -15.97
CA THR A 67 5.52 -14.82 -16.66
C THR A 67 4.01 -14.84 -16.44
N VAL A 68 3.43 -13.66 -16.28
CA VAL A 68 1.98 -13.46 -16.26
C VAL A 68 1.64 -12.52 -17.41
N LEU A 69 0.88 -12.99 -18.37
CA LEU A 69 0.41 -12.18 -19.49
C LEU A 69 -1.00 -11.68 -19.20
N TYR A 70 -1.19 -10.38 -19.24
CA TYR A 70 -2.51 -9.73 -19.27
C TYR A 70 -2.88 -9.47 -20.74
N ASP A 71 -3.97 -10.09 -21.16
CA ASP A 71 -4.46 -10.06 -22.52
C ASP A 71 -5.68 -9.13 -22.62
N PHE A 72 -5.54 -8.08 -23.40
CA PHE A 72 -6.57 -7.06 -23.63
C PHE A 72 -7.34 -7.26 -24.94
N GLU A 73 -7.04 -8.31 -25.73
CA GLU A 73 -7.77 -8.59 -26.97
C GLU A 73 -9.24 -8.93 -26.66
N GLY A 74 -10.15 -8.08 -27.15
CA GLY A 74 -11.59 -8.22 -26.93
C GLY A 74 -12.07 -7.81 -25.55
N CYS A 75 -11.25 -7.09 -24.75
CA CYS A 75 -11.64 -6.60 -23.45
C CYS A 75 -12.37 -5.26 -23.55
N GLU A 76 -13.68 -5.24 -23.27
CA GLU A 76 -14.46 -4.00 -23.11
C GLU A 76 -13.97 -3.15 -21.91
N ALA A 77 -13.14 -3.73 -21.02
CA ALA A 77 -12.60 -3.08 -19.84
C ALA A 77 -11.58 -1.97 -20.14
N CYS A 78 -11.03 -1.88 -21.37
CA CYS A 78 -10.16 -0.77 -21.75
C CYS A 78 -10.87 0.60 -21.68
N ALA A 79 -12.19 0.63 -21.84
CA ALA A 79 -13.01 1.83 -21.65
C ALA A 79 -13.25 2.18 -20.17
N VAL A 80 -13.21 1.18 -19.29
CA VAL A 80 -13.50 1.34 -17.85
C VAL A 80 -12.27 1.83 -17.08
N LEU A 81 -11.05 1.58 -17.57
CA LEU A 81 -9.81 2.07 -16.94
C LEU A 81 -9.59 3.57 -17.24
N ASN A 82 -10.22 4.12 -18.29
CA ASN A 82 -10.14 5.54 -18.66
C ASN A 82 -11.26 6.39 -18.04
N ASP A 83 -12.39 5.77 -17.71
CA ASP A 83 -13.41 6.40 -16.88
C ASP A 83 -13.14 5.90 -15.46
N SER A 84 -12.49 6.75 -14.69
CA SER A 84 -12.20 6.48 -13.28
C SER A 84 -13.32 5.63 -12.70
N GLY A 85 -13.09 4.33 -12.57
CA GLY A 85 -13.91 3.42 -11.78
C GLY A 85 -13.76 3.74 -10.29
N VAL A 86 -13.76 5.02 -9.97
CA VAL A 86 -14.21 5.58 -8.73
C VAL A 86 -15.70 5.27 -8.73
N LEU A 87 -16.08 4.19 -8.07
CA LEU A 87 -17.38 4.14 -7.46
C LEU A 87 -17.52 5.48 -6.74
N GLU A 88 -18.26 6.42 -7.33
CA GLU A 88 -18.82 7.59 -6.65
C GLU A 88 -19.83 7.08 -5.61
N GLN A 89 -19.33 6.37 -4.63
CA GLN A 89 -19.99 6.17 -3.37
C GLN A 89 -19.28 7.12 -2.43
N GLY A 90 -20.04 8.09 -1.93
CA GLY A 90 -19.71 9.24 -1.12
C GLY A 90 -18.36 9.17 -0.40
N ALA A 91 -17.67 10.26 -0.29
CA ALA A 91 -16.32 10.39 0.25
C ALA A 91 -16.11 9.53 1.50
N ASP A 92 -15.74 8.27 1.32
CA ASP A 92 -15.38 7.35 2.38
C ASP A 92 -13.98 7.74 2.89
N GLU A 93 -13.93 8.95 3.49
CA GLU A 93 -12.73 9.40 4.19
C GLU A 93 -12.47 8.42 5.33
N TYR A 94 -11.27 7.85 5.36
CA TYR A 94 -10.87 6.95 6.42
C TYR A 94 -9.59 7.42 7.09
N VAL A 95 -9.38 6.95 8.31
CA VAL A 95 -8.16 7.17 9.07
C VAL A 95 -7.49 5.83 9.37
N VAL A 96 -6.17 5.80 9.36
CA VAL A 96 -5.39 4.64 9.75
C VAL A 96 -4.86 4.84 11.16
N VAL A 97 -5.05 3.84 12.02
CA VAL A 97 -4.60 3.89 13.41
C VAL A 97 -3.61 2.76 13.66
N ILE A 98 -2.36 3.11 14.01
CA ILE A 98 -1.27 2.17 14.22
C ILE A 98 -0.81 2.23 15.67
N ASN A 99 -1.00 1.15 16.42
CA ASN A 99 -0.68 1.09 17.84
C ASN A 99 0.56 0.25 18.16
N SER A 100 1.21 -0.29 17.16
CA SER A 100 2.38 -1.17 17.29
C SER A 100 3.39 -0.86 16.19
N ASP A 101 4.65 -1.19 16.41
CA ASP A 101 5.72 -1.18 15.41
C ASP A 101 5.80 -2.47 14.59
N LYS A 102 4.81 -3.37 14.80
CA LYS A 102 4.66 -4.62 14.03
C LYS A 102 3.19 -4.96 13.80
N MET A 103 2.90 -5.68 12.73
CA MET A 103 1.58 -6.17 12.36
C MET A 103 1.41 -7.62 12.81
N GLY A 104 0.35 -7.88 13.59
CA GLY A 104 0.06 -9.20 14.15
C GLY A 104 0.93 -9.57 15.36
N THR A 105 0.70 -10.78 15.90
CA THR A 105 1.30 -11.31 17.14
C THR A 105 2.27 -12.47 16.89
N GLY A 106 2.59 -12.77 15.63
CA GLY A 106 3.52 -13.81 15.23
C GLY A 106 4.99 -13.40 15.37
N ASP A 107 5.83 -13.86 14.46
CA ASP A 107 7.24 -13.50 14.40
C ASP A 107 7.45 -11.99 14.36
N GLU A 108 8.33 -11.49 15.22
CA GLU A 108 8.53 -10.04 15.36
C GLU A 108 9.17 -9.40 14.13
N GLY A 109 10.18 -10.04 13.56
CA GLY A 109 10.88 -9.52 12.37
C GLY A 109 9.98 -9.50 11.15
N PHE A 110 9.18 -10.54 10.97
CA PHE A 110 8.18 -10.61 9.92
C PHE A 110 7.05 -9.62 10.12
N GLY A 111 6.56 -9.47 11.36
CA GLY A 111 5.52 -8.48 11.69
C GLY A 111 5.94 -7.04 11.40
N LYS A 112 7.22 -6.68 11.65
CA LYS A 112 7.78 -5.37 11.28
C LYS A 112 7.79 -5.17 9.76
N LYS A 113 8.22 -6.18 8.99
CA LYS A 113 8.18 -6.13 7.51
C LYS A 113 6.76 -6.02 6.96
N LEU A 114 5.80 -6.72 7.55
CA LEU A 114 4.39 -6.60 7.16
C LEU A 114 3.88 -5.18 7.36
N LEU A 115 4.21 -4.54 8.48
CA LEU A 115 3.79 -3.18 8.77
C LEU A 115 4.47 -2.15 7.84
N GLU A 116 5.76 -2.30 7.56
CA GLU A 116 6.45 -1.49 6.54
C GLU A 116 5.75 -1.59 5.18
N ASN A 117 5.45 -2.81 4.73
CA ASN A 117 4.75 -3.04 3.46
C ASN A 117 3.31 -2.49 3.47
N PHE A 118 2.64 -2.51 4.61
CA PHE A 118 1.31 -1.91 4.77
C PHE A 118 1.39 -0.39 4.59
N VAL A 119 2.32 0.30 5.28
CA VAL A 119 2.50 1.76 5.15
C VAL A 119 2.88 2.13 3.72
N TYR A 120 3.79 1.39 3.10
CA TYR A 120 4.13 1.59 1.69
C TYR A 120 2.90 1.39 0.78
N ALA A 121 2.10 0.35 0.99
CA ALA A 121 0.92 0.10 0.19
C ALA A 121 -0.13 1.22 0.30
N LEU A 122 -0.20 1.94 1.43
CA LEU A 122 -1.07 3.11 1.57
C LEU A 122 -0.67 4.23 0.61
N THR A 123 0.64 4.44 0.34
CA THR A 123 1.11 5.48 -0.59
C THR A 123 0.69 5.24 -2.03
N GLU A 124 0.38 3.98 -2.36
CA GLU A 124 0.07 3.50 -3.71
C GLU A 124 -1.44 3.24 -3.92
N GLN A 125 -2.27 3.53 -2.91
CA GLN A 125 -3.72 3.43 -3.06
C GLN A 125 -4.28 4.62 -3.86
N ASP A 126 -5.38 4.39 -4.57
CA ASP A 126 -6.10 5.44 -5.30
C ASP A 126 -6.70 6.48 -4.33
N ARG A 127 -7.07 6.04 -3.13
CA ARG A 127 -7.55 6.88 -2.03
C ARG A 127 -6.63 6.71 -0.84
N ILE A 128 -5.88 7.75 -0.52
CA ILE A 128 -5.01 7.80 0.65
C ILE A 128 -5.84 8.08 1.92
N PRO A 129 -5.36 7.67 3.10
CA PRO A 129 -6.02 8.02 4.36
C PRO A 129 -6.00 9.54 4.60
N LYS A 130 -7.08 10.07 5.18
CA LYS A 130 -7.13 11.46 5.66
C LYS A 130 -6.11 11.71 6.76
N MET A 131 -5.97 10.75 7.67
CA MET A 131 -5.04 10.80 8.79
C MET A 131 -4.38 9.45 9.02
N VAL A 132 -3.11 9.46 9.45
CA VAL A 132 -2.43 8.31 10.05
C VAL A 132 -2.10 8.68 11.49
N VAL A 133 -2.66 7.94 12.45
CA VAL A 133 -2.53 8.21 13.88
C VAL A 133 -1.76 7.08 14.54
N MET A 134 -0.68 7.41 15.24
CA MET A 134 0.19 6.43 15.89
C MET A 134 0.25 6.63 17.39
N TYR A 135 0.17 5.53 18.14
CA TYR A 135 0.36 5.51 19.59
C TYR A 135 1.06 4.22 20.03
N ASN A 136 1.43 4.14 21.32
CA ASN A 136 2.25 3.05 21.86
C ASN A 136 3.54 2.90 21.04
N THR A 137 4.00 1.69 20.73
CA THR A 137 5.22 1.46 19.94
C THR A 137 5.08 1.90 18.48
N GLY A 138 3.86 2.13 17.98
CA GLY A 138 3.61 2.69 16.64
C GLY A 138 4.29 4.03 16.40
N VAL A 139 4.58 4.83 17.44
CA VAL A 139 5.30 6.10 17.28
C VAL A 139 6.74 5.93 16.76
N ARG A 140 7.32 4.73 16.86
CA ARG A 140 8.63 4.41 16.28
C ARG A 140 8.67 4.51 14.77
N LEU A 141 7.52 4.36 14.12
CA LEU A 141 7.39 4.50 12.66
C LEU A 141 7.65 5.94 12.19
N THR A 142 7.52 6.92 13.08
CA THR A 142 7.78 8.35 12.79
C THR A 142 9.17 8.81 13.22
N THR A 143 9.94 7.96 13.91
CA THR A 143 11.17 8.36 14.62
C THR A 143 12.39 7.49 14.33
N GLU A 144 12.23 6.19 14.14
CA GLU A 144 13.33 5.22 14.09
C GLU A 144 13.34 4.38 12.80
N ASN A 145 12.22 4.25 12.08
CA ASN A 145 12.14 3.43 10.88
C ASN A 145 12.20 4.30 9.63
N GLU A 146 13.37 4.36 8.99
CA GLU A 146 13.63 5.21 7.82
C GLU A 146 12.67 4.95 6.65
N LYS A 147 12.26 3.69 6.42
CA LYS A 147 11.34 3.33 5.35
C LYS A 147 9.96 3.92 5.60
N THR A 148 9.41 3.67 6.79
CA THR A 148 8.08 4.19 7.12
C THR A 148 8.08 5.72 7.24
N ILE A 149 9.18 6.34 7.71
CA ILE A 149 9.32 7.80 7.71
C ILE A 149 9.23 8.35 6.29
N THR A 150 9.92 7.73 5.32
CA THR A 150 9.86 8.14 3.91
C THR A 150 8.45 8.00 3.33
N ASP A 151 7.79 6.87 3.59
CA ASP A 151 6.44 6.60 3.11
C ASP A 151 5.41 7.54 3.75
N LEU A 152 5.53 7.80 5.07
CA LEU A 152 4.67 8.74 5.78
C LEU A 152 4.86 10.18 5.31
N LYS A 153 6.09 10.60 4.96
CA LYS A 153 6.33 11.90 4.30
C LYS A 153 5.63 11.97 2.96
N THR A 154 5.71 10.91 2.15
CA THR A 154 5.00 10.83 0.87
C THR A 154 3.48 10.96 1.04
N LEU A 155 2.90 10.33 2.07
CA LEU A 155 1.49 10.49 2.40
C LEU A 155 1.17 11.93 2.84
N GLN A 156 2.03 12.54 3.67
CA GLN A 156 1.86 13.92 4.14
C GLN A 156 1.93 14.92 2.98
N ASP A 157 2.85 14.74 2.03
CA ASP A 157 2.95 15.56 0.82
C ASP A 157 1.70 15.46 -0.08
N LYS A 158 1.01 14.31 -0.02
CA LYS A 158 -0.28 14.08 -0.70
C LYS A 158 -1.51 14.58 0.09
N GLY A 159 -1.31 15.16 1.28
CA GLY A 159 -2.37 15.76 2.08
C GLY A 159 -2.85 14.93 3.29
N THR A 160 -2.23 13.78 3.58
CA THR A 160 -2.52 13.00 4.80
C THR A 160 -1.98 13.71 6.04
N GLU A 161 -2.78 13.91 7.08
CA GLU A 161 -2.29 14.37 8.38
C GLU A 161 -1.64 13.20 9.14
N VAL A 162 -0.38 13.36 9.55
CA VAL A 162 0.38 12.34 10.30
C VAL A 162 0.51 12.77 11.75
N LEU A 163 0.01 11.95 12.69
CA LEU A 163 -0.08 12.27 14.11
C LEU A 163 0.56 11.18 14.98
N ALA A 164 1.42 11.57 15.90
CA ALA A 164 2.04 10.69 16.88
C ALA A 164 1.64 11.09 18.31
N CYS A 165 1.30 10.11 19.15
CA CYS A 165 0.93 10.36 20.55
C CYS A 165 2.11 10.94 21.34
N GLY A 166 1.98 12.19 21.82
CA GLY A 166 3.03 12.87 22.58
C GLY A 166 3.43 12.14 23.84
N LEU A 167 2.48 11.60 24.62
CA LEU A 167 2.77 10.79 25.80
C LEU A 167 3.61 9.55 25.47
N CYS A 168 3.36 8.91 24.33
CA CYS A 168 4.15 7.74 23.91
C CYS A 168 5.54 8.15 23.44
N LEU A 169 5.66 9.27 22.72
CA LEU A 169 6.97 9.83 22.34
C LEU A 169 7.81 10.15 23.58
N ASP A 170 7.21 10.77 24.60
CA ASP A 170 7.90 11.07 25.87
C ASP A 170 8.29 9.79 26.60
N PHE A 171 7.37 8.81 26.73
CA PHE A 171 7.63 7.54 27.42
C PHE A 171 8.78 6.74 26.81
N TYR A 172 8.88 6.71 25.48
CA TYR A 172 9.96 6.00 24.79
C TYR A 172 11.22 6.86 24.55
N GLY A 173 11.26 8.13 25.00
CA GLY A 173 12.38 9.04 24.79
C GLY A 173 12.60 9.41 23.32
N LEU A 174 11.52 9.52 22.55
CA LEU A 174 11.54 9.70 21.09
C LEU A 174 11.08 11.10 20.64
N LYS A 175 10.73 11.99 21.55
CA LYS A 175 10.16 13.29 21.23
C LYS A 175 11.05 14.13 20.30
N GLU A 176 12.34 14.20 20.64
CA GLU A 176 13.33 14.94 19.83
C GLU A 176 13.75 14.23 18.54
N LYS A 177 13.28 12.98 18.36
CA LYS A 177 13.55 12.16 17.16
C LYS A 177 12.40 12.14 16.17
N LEU A 178 11.34 12.91 16.40
CA LEU A 178 10.19 12.97 15.49
C LEU A 178 10.62 13.56 14.14
N GLN A 179 10.54 12.78 13.07
CA GLN A 179 11.01 13.15 11.73
C GLN A 179 9.87 13.41 10.74
N VAL A 180 8.66 12.97 11.06
CA VAL A 180 7.47 13.15 10.21
C VAL A 180 6.22 13.28 11.06
N GLY A 181 5.31 14.14 10.64
CA GLY A 181 4.06 14.43 11.33
C GLY A 181 4.23 15.35 12.54
N SER A 182 3.24 15.37 13.41
CA SER A 182 3.19 16.20 14.61
C SER A 182 2.74 15.41 15.83
N ALA A 183 3.13 15.91 17.02
CA ALA A 183 2.69 15.34 18.28
C ALA A 183 1.24 15.68 18.57
N THR A 184 0.47 14.70 19.04
CA THR A 184 -0.93 14.87 19.46
C THR A 184 -1.17 14.24 20.84
N ASN A 185 -2.38 14.36 21.35
CA ASN A 185 -2.76 13.82 22.66
C ASN A 185 -3.88 12.77 22.56
N MET A 186 -4.10 12.03 23.62
CA MET A 186 -5.09 10.92 23.63
C MET A 186 -6.53 11.42 23.44
N TYR A 187 -6.86 12.64 23.90
CA TYR A 187 -8.19 13.23 23.68
C TYR A 187 -8.47 13.37 22.16
N ARG A 188 -7.51 13.95 21.43
CA ARG A 188 -7.63 14.10 19.96
C ARG A 188 -7.65 12.75 19.24
N ILE A 189 -6.82 11.80 19.68
CA ILE A 189 -6.81 10.42 19.13
C ILE A 189 -8.19 9.78 19.31
N THR A 190 -8.77 9.87 20.49
CA THR A 190 -10.10 9.32 20.78
C THR A 190 -11.19 9.99 19.93
N GLU A 191 -11.13 11.31 19.77
CA GLU A 191 -12.06 12.05 18.92
C GLU A 191 -11.97 11.59 17.47
N ILE A 192 -10.76 11.49 16.92
CA ILE A 192 -10.51 11.00 15.55
C ILE A 192 -11.09 9.59 15.36
N MET A 193 -10.81 8.69 16.28
CA MET A 193 -11.29 7.29 16.21
C MET A 193 -12.81 7.19 16.31
N ARG A 194 -13.46 8.08 17.05
CA ARG A 194 -14.91 8.07 17.23
C ARG A 194 -15.67 8.66 16.05
N THR A 195 -15.06 9.61 15.33
CA THR A 195 -15.75 10.42 14.30
C THR A 195 -15.42 9.99 12.86
N ASN A 196 -14.51 9.04 12.67
CA ASN A 196 -14.10 8.62 11.34
C ASN A 196 -14.21 7.09 11.17
N LYS A 197 -14.23 6.65 9.92
CA LYS A 197 -14.02 5.22 9.59
C LYS A 197 -12.56 4.85 9.88
N VAL A 198 -12.35 3.91 10.78
CA VAL A 198 -11.01 3.52 11.24
C VAL A 198 -10.56 2.23 10.57
N VAL A 199 -9.36 2.26 9.97
CA VAL A 199 -8.61 1.08 9.53
C VAL A 199 -7.45 0.85 10.52
N LYS A 200 -7.33 -0.36 11.02
CA LYS A 200 -6.27 -0.75 11.98
C LYS A 200 -5.59 -2.01 11.48
N PRO A 201 -4.28 -1.98 11.18
CA PRO A 201 -3.51 -3.14 10.75
C PRO A 201 -3.22 -4.12 11.87
#